data_e062d72a2f650c6323b7acb7965acc4d
#
_entry.id   e062d72a2f650c6323b7acb7965acc4d
#
_cell.length_a   1.000
_cell.length_b   1.000
_cell.length_c   1.000
_cell.angle_alpha   90.00
_cell.angle_beta   90.00
_cell.angle_gamma   90.00
#
_symmetry.space_group_name_H-M   'P 1'
#
loop_
_entity.id
_entity.type
_entity.pdbx_description
1 polymer ?
#
loop_
_entity_poly.entity_id
_entity_poly.type
_entity_poly.pdbx_seq_one_letter_code
_entity_poly.pdbx_strand_id
1 'polypeptide(L)'
;MKIGFHTDAFNSAYFSFEACLQWAQRNDLHYIECGLIDGVSWIHGLGYQPHVALYEDPLLLRRKMENYGVCFSQVDAAYPLSGKDGPLRGVPYVIKAIQWSNLMGCPCVDTTDGMQQPKGLTDTEAMEMMKRSYEQIIEVAEAHKITVNIEPHGYFTTKPDMMEKMLSFCDSPYLRMNMDTGNTFIAGQEPAEFLERFIERLSHVHIKDVSKSLAASVRGEQTGIAVSHCALGEGVNAGNIRRCLELLQDHGYNGVLSMECEGQGGPMIEHSLKWMRNTLAELNIPIEN
;
A
#
# COMPACT_ATOMS: atom_id res chain seq x y z
N MET A 1 10.58 8.75 -11.81
CA MET A 1 9.68 7.89 -11.00
C MET A 1 9.12 6.77 -11.86
N LYS A 2 8.61 5.70 -11.27
CA LYS A 2 8.06 4.53 -11.96
C LYS A 2 6.55 4.46 -11.74
N ILE A 3 5.79 3.96 -12.72
CA ILE A 3 4.35 3.77 -12.55
C ILE A 3 4.07 2.29 -12.33
N GLY A 4 3.31 1.99 -11.30
CA GLY A 4 2.77 0.68 -10.99
C GLY A 4 1.28 0.74 -10.71
N PHE A 5 0.68 -0.38 -10.35
CA PHE A 5 -0.70 -0.44 -9.92
C PHE A 5 -0.94 -1.57 -8.94
N HIS A 6 -1.91 -1.36 -8.06
CA HIS A 6 -2.43 -2.38 -7.17
C HIS A 6 -3.55 -3.16 -7.88
N THR A 7 -3.61 -4.47 -7.67
CA THR A 7 -4.60 -5.35 -8.33
C THR A 7 -6.03 -5.09 -7.92
N ASP A 8 -6.27 -4.37 -6.82
CA ASP A 8 -7.60 -3.91 -6.42
C ASP A 8 -8.29 -3.04 -7.49
N ALA A 9 -7.49 -2.39 -8.38
CA ALA A 9 -8.01 -1.73 -9.56
C ALA A 9 -8.81 -2.66 -10.50
N PHE A 10 -8.65 -3.98 -10.34
CA PHE A 10 -9.35 -5.05 -11.04
C PHE A 10 -10.25 -5.86 -10.11
N ASN A 11 -10.71 -5.29 -9.02
CA ASN A 11 -11.49 -5.97 -7.98
C ASN A 11 -12.82 -6.51 -8.52
N SER A 12 -12.74 -7.61 -9.26
CA SER A 12 -13.86 -8.32 -9.84
C SER A 12 -13.53 -9.79 -10.04
N ALA A 13 -14.51 -10.67 -9.83
CA ALA A 13 -14.39 -12.11 -10.09
C ALA A 13 -14.11 -12.44 -11.57
N TYR A 14 -14.24 -11.48 -12.48
CA TYR A 14 -13.93 -11.65 -13.90
C TYR A 14 -12.44 -11.53 -14.24
N PHE A 15 -11.62 -11.04 -13.32
CA PHE A 15 -10.19 -10.86 -13.55
C PHE A 15 -9.39 -11.84 -12.71
N SER A 16 -8.44 -12.50 -13.36
CA SER A 16 -7.40 -13.29 -12.69
C SER A 16 -6.14 -12.44 -12.50
N PHE A 17 -5.24 -12.88 -11.63
CA PHE A 17 -3.92 -12.27 -11.51
C PHE A 17 -3.19 -12.22 -12.86
N GLU A 18 -3.33 -13.27 -13.67
CA GLU A 18 -2.76 -13.31 -15.03
C GLU A 18 -3.35 -12.24 -15.96
N ALA A 19 -4.65 -11.93 -15.84
CA ALA A 19 -5.25 -10.84 -16.59
C ALA A 19 -4.63 -9.48 -16.23
N CYS A 20 -4.25 -9.27 -14.97
CA CYS A 20 -3.51 -8.08 -14.53
C CYS A 20 -2.11 -8.04 -15.16
N LEU A 21 -1.39 -9.17 -15.21
CA LEU A 21 -0.08 -9.25 -15.87
C LEU A 21 -0.17 -8.93 -17.37
N GLN A 22 -1.19 -9.46 -18.05
CA GLN A 22 -1.45 -9.15 -19.46
C GLN A 22 -1.79 -7.68 -19.69
N TRP A 23 -2.55 -7.08 -18.78
CA TRP A 23 -2.88 -5.65 -18.85
C TRP A 23 -1.62 -4.79 -18.63
N ALA A 24 -0.79 -5.14 -17.66
CA ALA A 24 0.49 -4.48 -17.40
C ALA A 24 1.38 -4.51 -18.65
N GLN A 25 1.58 -5.69 -19.25
CA GLN A 25 2.40 -5.86 -20.45
C GLN A 25 1.88 -5.02 -21.64
N ARG A 26 0.54 -5.02 -21.88
CA ARG A 26 -0.05 -4.21 -22.97
C ARG A 26 0.11 -2.71 -22.77
N ASN A 27 0.27 -2.26 -21.52
CA ASN A 27 0.40 -0.85 -21.18
C ASN A 27 1.83 -0.42 -20.84
N ASP A 28 2.81 -1.29 -21.08
CA ASP A 28 4.23 -1.01 -20.78
C ASP A 28 4.45 -0.62 -19.32
N LEU A 29 3.84 -1.40 -18.40
CA LEU A 29 4.00 -1.28 -16.96
C LEU A 29 4.76 -2.49 -16.43
N HIS A 30 5.76 -2.23 -15.59
CA HIS A 30 6.64 -3.27 -15.06
C HIS A 30 6.43 -3.57 -13.58
N TYR A 31 5.61 -2.77 -12.88
CA TYR A 31 5.43 -2.85 -11.43
C TYR A 31 3.97 -3.12 -11.10
N ILE A 32 3.76 -4.15 -10.28
CA ILE A 32 2.44 -4.54 -9.80
C ILE A 32 2.50 -4.75 -8.29
N GLU A 33 1.35 -4.61 -7.66
CA GLU A 33 1.15 -4.85 -6.24
C GLU A 33 -0.14 -5.62 -6.03
N CYS A 34 -0.19 -6.48 -5.01
CA CYS A 34 -1.40 -7.21 -4.66
C CYS A 34 -1.39 -7.69 -3.21
N GLY A 35 -2.56 -8.04 -2.71
CA GLY A 35 -2.71 -8.74 -1.45
C GLY A 35 -2.10 -10.15 -1.50
N LEU A 36 -1.31 -10.48 -0.48
CA LEU A 36 -0.72 -11.80 -0.28
C LEU A 36 -1.51 -12.53 0.81
N ILE A 37 -2.36 -13.47 0.43
CA ILE A 37 -3.30 -14.10 1.35
C ILE A 37 -2.88 -15.49 1.79
N ASP A 38 -3.17 -15.81 3.05
CA ASP A 38 -2.91 -17.14 3.65
C ASP A 38 -4.20 -17.91 4.01
N GLY A 39 -5.38 -17.36 3.69
CA GLY A 39 -6.68 -17.91 4.02
C GLY A 39 -7.20 -17.52 5.41
N VAL A 40 -6.37 -16.89 6.25
CA VAL A 40 -6.75 -16.36 7.57
C VAL A 40 -6.40 -14.88 7.73
N SER A 41 -5.73 -14.30 6.74
CA SER A 41 -5.37 -12.89 6.72
C SER A 41 -6.59 -11.98 6.65
N TRP A 42 -6.43 -10.79 7.17
CA TRP A 42 -7.48 -9.78 7.17
C TRP A 42 -7.88 -9.34 5.76
N ILE A 43 -6.91 -9.20 4.83
CA ILE A 43 -7.14 -8.87 3.42
C ILE A 43 -8.11 -9.86 2.76
N HIS A 44 -7.99 -11.16 3.09
CA HIS A 44 -8.89 -12.17 2.58
C HIS A 44 -10.36 -11.88 2.94
N GLY A 45 -10.59 -11.40 4.15
CA GLY A 45 -11.91 -11.00 4.63
C GLY A 45 -12.50 -9.76 3.95
N LEU A 46 -11.66 -8.91 3.35
CA LEU A 46 -12.09 -7.73 2.59
C LEU A 46 -12.60 -8.07 1.18
N GLY A 47 -12.32 -9.29 0.70
CA GLY A 47 -12.75 -9.73 -0.62
C GLY A 47 -12.01 -9.07 -1.79
N TYR A 48 -10.87 -8.45 -1.56
CA TYR A 48 -10.05 -7.88 -2.64
C TYR A 48 -9.56 -8.98 -3.58
N GLN A 49 -9.66 -8.72 -4.87
CA GLN A 49 -9.23 -9.61 -5.94
C GLN A 49 -8.70 -8.76 -7.10
N PRO A 50 -7.82 -9.28 -7.97
CA PRO A 50 -7.07 -10.52 -7.80
C PRO A 50 -5.98 -10.42 -6.74
N HIS A 51 -5.66 -11.52 -6.11
CA HIS A 51 -4.62 -11.66 -5.09
C HIS A 51 -3.76 -12.90 -5.35
N VAL A 52 -2.66 -13.03 -4.62
CA VAL A 52 -1.77 -14.19 -4.67
C VAL A 52 -1.83 -14.94 -3.34
N ALA A 53 -1.87 -16.26 -3.40
CA ALA A 53 -1.83 -17.08 -2.20
C ALA A 53 -0.40 -17.24 -1.68
N LEU A 54 -0.21 -17.07 -0.37
CA LEU A 54 1.08 -17.30 0.31
C LEU A 54 1.60 -18.74 0.16
N TYR A 55 0.72 -19.67 -0.25
CA TYR A 55 1.06 -21.07 -0.54
C TYR A 55 1.53 -21.29 -1.97
N GLU A 56 1.38 -20.32 -2.86
CA GLU A 56 1.90 -20.39 -4.21
C GLU A 56 3.43 -20.34 -4.17
N ASP A 57 4.06 -21.22 -4.98
CA ASP A 57 5.52 -21.27 -5.05
C ASP A 57 6.08 -19.96 -5.63
N PRO A 58 6.85 -19.18 -4.85
CA PRO A 58 7.29 -17.86 -5.28
C PRO A 58 8.24 -17.92 -6.50
N LEU A 59 9.02 -18.98 -6.66
CA LEU A 59 9.94 -19.11 -7.79
C LEU A 59 9.21 -19.40 -9.09
N LEU A 60 8.14 -20.20 -9.04
CA LEU A 60 7.30 -20.47 -10.21
C LEU A 60 6.51 -19.21 -10.60
N LEU A 61 5.95 -18.52 -9.62
CA LEU A 61 5.23 -17.27 -9.88
C LEU A 61 6.17 -16.19 -10.44
N ARG A 62 7.36 -16.04 -9.87
CA ARG A 62 8.38 -15.12 -10.36
C ARG A 62 8.70 -15.35 -11.84
N ARG A 63 8.96 -16.61 -12.24
CA ARG A 63 9.21 -16.96 -13.65
C ARG A 63 8.02 -16.62 -14.55
N LYS A 64 6.80 -16.85 -14.05
CA LYS A 64 5.59 -16.46 -14.78
C LYS A 64 5.53 -14.95 -14.99
N MET A 65 5.77 -14.15 -13.96
CA MET A 65 5.77 -12.69 -14.05
C MET A 65 6.88 -12.17 -14.96
N GLU A 66 8.08 -12.76 -14.91
CA GLU A 66 9.20 -12.42 -15.78
C GLU A 66 8.85 -12.59 -17.28
N ASN A 67 8.01 -13.58 -17.64
CA ASN A 67 7.53 -13.74 -19.02
C ASN A 67 6.63 -12.58 -19.50
N TYR A 68 6.03 -11.84 -18.59
CA TYR A 68 5.25 -10.63 -18.89
C TYR A 68 6.08 -9.35 -18.75
N GLY A 69 7.34 -9.44 -18.32
CA GLY A 69 8.18 -8.28 -18.02
C GLY A 69 7.73 -7.50 -16.78
N VAL A 70 7.06 -8.19 -15.81
CA VAL A 70 6.46 -7.57 -14.63
C VAL A 70 7.10 -8.13 -13.37
N CYS A 71 7.29 -7.28 -12.36
CA CYS A 71 7.71 -7.67 -11.01
C CYS A 71 6.86 -6.99 -9.94
N PHE A 72 6.91 -7.51 -8.73
CA PHE A 72 6.29 -6.82 -7.59
C PHE A 72 7.13 -5.63 -7.15
N SER A 73 6.49 -4.49 -6.93
CA SER A 73 7.05 -3.36 -6.17
C SER A 73 6.87 -3.54 -4.68
N GLN A 74 5.76 -4.12 -4.28
CA GLN A 74 5.34 -4.38 -2.90
C GLN A 74 4.29 -5.50 -2.91
N VAL A 75 4.05 -6.13 -1.77
CA VAL A 75 2.89 -6.99 -1.51
C VAL A 75 2.26 -6.62 -0.18
N ASP A 76 0.93 -6.71 -0.12
CA ASP A 76 0.20 -6.43 1.12
C ASP A 76 0.14 -7.66 2.00
N ALA A 77 0.60 -7.50 3.22
CA ALA A 77 0.41 -8.43 4.31
C ALA A 77 -0.29 -7.73 5.49
N ALA A 78 -1.36 -7.01 5.17
CA ALA A 78 -2.11 -6.27 6.15
C ALA A 78 -2.83 -7.18 7.14
N TYR A 79 -2.60 -6.92 8.42
CA TYR A 79 -3.25 -7.59 9.55
C TYR A 79 -3.43 -6.58 10.69
N PRO A 80 -4.55 -6.62 11.44
CA PRO A 80 -4.78 -5.75 12.60
C PRO A 80 -3.78 -6.02 13.74
N LEU A 81 -2.55 -5.52 13.62
CA LEU A 81 -1.48 -5.75 14.59
C LEU A 81 -1.75 -5.13 15.97
N SER A 82 -2.64 -4.13 16.04
CA SER A 82 -3.08 -3.53 17.30
C SER A 82 -4.06 -4.40 18.09
N GLY A 83 -4.67 -5.39 17.43
CA GLY A 83 -5.63 -6.30 18.05
C GLY A 83 -4.95 -7.39 18.89
N LYS A 84 -5.69 -8.00 19.82
CA LYS A 84 -5.19 -9.09 20.69
C LYS A 84 -4.64 -10.30 19.92
N ASP A 85 -5.13 -10.53 18.70
CA ASP A 85 -4.66 -11.59 17.81
C ASP A 85 -3.43 -11.18 16.98
N GLY A 86 -3.04 -9.89 17.02
CA GLY A 86 -1.88 -9.37 16.30
C GLY A 86 -0.60 -10.16 16.54
N PRO A 87 -0.16 -10.32 17.81
CA PRO A 87 1.05 -11.09 18.12
C PRO A 87 0.96 -12.57 17.73
N LEU A 88 -0.22 -13.17 17.81
CA LEU A 88 -0.40 -14.60 17.60
C LEU A 88 -0.60 -15.00 16.14
N ARG A 89 -1.29 -14.16 15.36
CA ARG A 89 -1.64 -14.43 13.96
C ARG A 89 -0.98 -13.47 12.99
N GLY A 90 -0.98 -12.17 13.32
CA GLY A 90 -0.43 -11.14 12.45
C GLY A 90 1.08 -11.24 12.31
N VAL A 91 1.81 -11.37 13.41
CA VAL A 91 3.28 -11.48 13.38
C VAL A 91 3.75 -12.67 12.52
N PRO A 92 3.30 -13.92 12.75
CA PRO A 92 3.67 -15.05 11.89
C PRO A 92 3.30 -14.86 10.42
N TYR A 93 2.16 -14.23 10.14
CA TYR A 93 1.71 -13.96 8.78
C TYR A 93 2.65 -12.97 8.06
N VAL A 94 2.95 -11.82 8.69
CA VAL A 94 3.86 -10.82 8.10
C VAL A 94 5.27 -11.38 7.94
N ILE A 95 5.78 -12.13 8.92
CA ILE A 95 7.09 -12.81 8.83
C ILE A 95 7.12 -13.75 7.63
N LYS A 96 6.05 -14.53 7.42
CA LYS A 96 5.99 -15.44 6.28
C LYS A 96 5.91 -14.70 4.95
N ALA A 97 5.21 -13.56 4.90
CA ALA A 97 5.19 -12.69 3.74
C ALA A 97 6.58 -12.13 3.42
N ILE A 98 7.35 -11.72 4.42
CA ILE A 98 8.75 -11.28 4.25
C ILE A 98 9.61 -12.39 3.63
N GLN A 99 9.54 -13.61 4.16
CA GLN A 99 10.29 -14.75 3.65
C GLN A 99 9.91 -15.10 2.20
N TRP A 100 8.62 -15.08 1.89
CA TRP A 100 8.09 -15.29 0.57
C TRP A 100 8.56 -14.18 -0.40
N SER A 101 8.49 -12.92 0.02
CA SER A 101 8.92 -11.76 -0.77
C SER A 101 10.40 -11.81 -1.11
N ASN A 102 11.25 -12.28 -0.19
CA ASN A 102 12.67 -12.47 -0.47
C ASN A 102 12.90 -13.47 -1.62
N LEU A 103 12.21 -14.62 -1.61
CA LEU A 103 12.29 -15.61 -2.70
C LEU A 103 11.71 -15.09 -4.00
N MET A 104 10.64 -14.30 -3.91
CA MET A 104 9.98 -13.67 -5.05
C MET A 104 10.83 -12.56 -5.70
N GLY A 105 11.75 -11.96 -4.95
CA GLY A 105 12.49 -10.76 -5.35
C GLY A 105 11.66 -9.48 -5.20
N CYS A 106 10.61 -9.51 -4.37
CA CYS A 106 9.82 -8.34 -4.01
C CYS A 106 10.53 -7.55 -2.90
N PRO A 107 10.78 -6.23 -3.05
CA PRO A 107 11.58 -5.48 -2.10
C PRO A 107 10.84 -5.06 -0.83
N CYS A 108 9.52 -5.00 -0.87
CA CYS A 108 8.69 -4.43 0.19
C CYS A 108 7.50 -5.31 0.57
N VAL A 109 7.15 -5.28 1.84
CA VAL A 109 5.90 -5.83 2.38
C VAL A 109 5.18 -4.71 3.10
N ASP A 110 3.91 -4.50 2.76
CA ASP A 110 3.06 -3.52 3.44
C ASP A 110 2.28 -4.16 4.57
N THR A 111 2.04 -3.40 5.64
CA THR A 111 1.21 -3.82 6.77
C THR A 111 0.60 -2.62 7.50
N THR A 112 -0.35 -2.90 8.40
CA THR A 112 -1.10 -1.86 9.09
C THR A 112 -1.40 -2.23 10.55
N ASP A 113 -2.02 -1.28 11.27
CA ASP A 113 -2.43 -1.44 12.65
C ASP A 113 -3.82 -2.06 12.83
N GLY A 114 -4.76 -1.75 11.95
CA GLY A 114 -6.16 -2.16 12.03
C GLY A 114 -7.14 -0.99 12.05
N MET A 115 -8.37 -1.24 11.60
CA MET A 115 -9.38 -0.21 11.29
C MET A 115 -9.98 0.49 12.51
N GLN A 116 -9.92 -0.10 13.68
CA GLN A 116 -10.62 0.39 14.88
C GLN A 116 -9.73 0.29 16.10
N GLN A 117 -10.04 1.13 17.11
CA GLN A 117 -9.45 0.96 18.43
C GLN A 117 -9.67 -0.47 18.93
N PRO A 118 -8.62 -1.17 19.38
CA PRO A 118 -8.73 -2.55 19.83
C PRO A 118 -9.61 -2.65 21.07
N LYS A 119 -10.62 -3.52 21.03
CA LYS A 119 -11.52 -3.71 22.16
C LYS A 119 -10.78 -4.25 23.38
N GLY A 120 -10.96 -3.58 24.51
CA GLY A 120 -10.41 -3.98 25.81
C GLY A 120 -8.90 -3.75 25.95
N LEU A 121 -8.35 -2.85 25.18
CA LEU A 121 -7.01 -2.28 25.33
C LEU A 121 -7.12 -0.76 25.33
N THR A 122 -6.26 -0.10 26.09
CA THR A 122 -5.99 1.32 25.94
C THR A 122 -5.08 1.56 24.75
N ASP A 123 -5.03 2.78 24.21
CA ASP A 123 -4.10 3.13 23.12
C ASP A 123 -2.65 2.86 23.51
N THR A 124 -2.27 3.11 24.77
CA THR A 124 -0.92 2.82 25.27
C THR A 124 -0.60 1.33 25.26
N GLU A 125 -1.51 0.48 25.73
CA GLU A 125 -1.32 -0.98 25.74
C GLU A 125 -1.27 -1.53 24.30
N ALA A 126 -2.11 -1.03 23.40
CA ALA A 126 -2.10 -1.42 22.00
C ALA A 126 -0.78 -1.03 21.30
N MET A 127 -0.29 0.20 21.54
CA MET A 127 0.98 0.69 21.00
C MET A 127 2.17 -0.12 21.52
N GLU A 128 2.19 -0.46 22.81
CA GLU A 128 3.26 -1.30 23.39
C GLU A 128 3.23 -2.72 22.83
N MET A 129 2.05 -3.28 22.64
CA MET A 129 1.89 -4.61 22.01
C MET A 129 2.32 -4.60 20.55
N MET A 130 1.95 -3.57 19.80
CA MET A 130 2.40 -3.41 18.42
C MET A 130 3.91 -3.25 18.34
N LYS A 131 4.51 -2.45 19.23
CA LYS A 131 5.98 -2.28 19.27
C LYS A 131 6.68 -3.64 19.37
N ARG A 132 6.27 -4.49 20.29
CA ARG A 132 6.83 -5.85 20.44
C ARG A 132 6.61 -6.73 19.21
N SER A 133 5.48 -6.55 18.52
CA SER A 133 5.20 -7.24 17.28
C SER A 133 6.12 -6.77 16.15
N TYR A 134 6.31 -5.46 16.02
CA TYR A 134 7.23 -4.88 15.02
C TYR A 134 8.70 -5.24 15.30
N GLU A 135 9.14 -5.29 16.57
CA GLU A 135 10.48 -5.74 16.91
C GLU A 135 10.78 -7.15 16.36
N GLN A 136 9.85 -8.09 16.49
CA GLN A 136 9.99 -9.44 15.93
C GLN A 136 9.92 -9.45 14.39
N ILE A 137 9.03 -8.68 13.80
CA ILE A 137 8.87 -8.57 12.34
C ILE A 137 10.14 -7.97 11.72
N ILE A 138 10.67 -6.89 12.30
CA ILE A 138 11.82 -6.17 11.75
C ILE A 138 13.11 -6.97 11.90
N GLU A 139 13.29 -7.75 12.95
CA GLU A 139 14.43 -8.67 13.06
C GLU A 139 14.51 -9.62 11.85
N VAL A 140 13.37 -10.14 11.40
CA VAL A 140 13.30 -11.00 10.21
C VAL A 140 13.46 -10.17 8.92
N ALA A 141 12.88 -9.00 8.86
CA ALA A 141 12.99 -8.09 7.72
C ALA A 141 14.46 -7.71 7.43
N GLU A 142 15.23 -7.40 8.47
CA GLU A 142 16.67 -7.13 8.38
C GLU A 142 17.45 -8.33 7.85
N ALA A 143 17.18 -9.53 8.36
CA ALA A 143 17.84 -10.75 7.91
C ALA A 143 17.58 -11.05 6.43
N HIS A 144 16.38 -10.74 5.94
CA HIS A 144 15.97 -10.94 4.55
C HIS A 144 16.21 -9.72 3.65
N LYS A 145 16.57 -8.55 4.21
CA LYS A 145 16.71 -7.27 3.50
C LYS A 145 15.43 -6.84 2.78
N ILE A 146 14.30 -7.05 3.42
CA ILE A 146 12.98 -6.65 2.94
C ILE A 146 12.48 -5.46 3.75
N THR A 147 12.04 -4.41 3.09
CA THR A 147 11.43 -3.26 3.76
C THR A 147 10.01 -3.60 4.19
N VAL A 148 9.69 -3.32 5.45
CA VAL A 148 8.33 -3.38 5.97
C VAL A 148 7.79 -1.96 6.02
N ASN A 149 6.74 -1.73 5.29
CA ASN A 149 6.05 -0.46 5.23
C ASN A 149 4.85 -0.43 6.17
N ILE A 150 4.63 0.71 6.79
CA ILE A 150 3.41 1.03 7.51
C ILE A 150 2.59 1.96 6.63
N GLU A 151 1.36 1.56 6.33
CA GLU A 151 0.45 2.38 5.55
C GLU A 151 -0.50 3.19 6.45
N PRO A 152 -0.76 4.48 6.14
CA PRO A 152 -1.69 5.32 6.88
C PRO A 152 -3.14 5.02 6.50
N HIS A 153 -3.71 3.91 7.00
CA HIS A 153 -5.11 3.62 6.78
C HIS A 153 -5.89 3.12 8.02
N GLY A 154 -5.20 2.84 9.12
CA GLY A 154 -5.79 2.31 10.34
C GLY A 154 -6.14 3.36 11.39
N TYR A 155 -6.49 2.89 12.58
CA TYR A 155 -6.88 3.74 13.71
C TYR A 155 -5.73 4.58 14.26
N PHE A 156 -4.50 4.01 14.30
CA PHE A 156 -3.30 4.70 14.77
C PHE A 156 -2.54 5.35 13.61
N THR A 157 -2.37 4.64 12.50
CA THR A 157 -1.50 5.04 11.40
C THR A 157 -1.96 6.30 10.66
N THR A 158 -3.27 6.62 10.70
CA THR A 158 -3.82 7.85 10.13
C THR A 158 -3.62 9.10 11.00
N LYS A 159 -3.15 8.93 12.23
CA LYS A 159 -2.85 10.03 13.16
C LYS A 159 -1.36 10.33 13.12
N PRO A 160 -0.93 11.53 12.66
CA PRO A 160 0.50 11.82 12.45
C PRO A 160 1.39 11.52 13.66
N ASP A 161 0.97 11.91 14.88
CA ASP A 161 1.77 11.68 16.10
C ASP A 161 1.87 10.19 16.47
N MET A 162 0.88 9.37 16.12
CA MET A 162 0.92 7.93 16.34
C MET A 162 1.76 7.24 15.27
N MET A 163 1.65 7.68 14.01
CA MET A 163 2.50 7.19 12.91
C MET A 163 3.98 7.44 13.21
N GLU A 164 4.33 8.63 13.72
CA GLU A 164 5.70 8.95 14.12
C GLU A 164 6.22 8.00 15.21
N LYS A 165 5.39 7.70 16.22
CA LYS A 165 5.73 6.72 17.25
C LYS A 165 5.93 5.33 16.66
N MET A 166 5.06 4.90 15.73
CA MET A 166 5.15 3.59 15.10
C MET A 166 6.42 3.46 14.24
N LEU A 167 6.75 4.48 13.47
CA LEU A 167 8.00 4.53 12.70
C LEU A 167 9.25 4.57 13.58
N SER A 168 9.10 4.87 14.87
CA SER A 168 10.17 4.87 15.87
C SER A 168 10.22 3.59 16.73
N PHE A 169 9.40 2.58 16.45
CA PHE A 169 9.41 1.33 17.22
C PHE A 169 10.74 0.59 17.15
N CYS A 170 11.41 0.66 16.00
CA CYS A 170 12.71 0.05 15.74
C CYS A 170 13.63 1.06 15.07
N ASP A 171 14.89 1.10 15.51
CA ASP A 171 15.95 1.84 14.82
C ASP A 171 16.49 0.98 13.68
N SER A 172 15.72 0.91 12.60
CA SER A 172 16.01 0.06 11.45
C SER A 172 15.72 0.76 10.13
N PRO A 173 16.58 0.63 9.12
CA PRO A 173 16.31 1.15 7.77
C PRO A 173 15.21 0.37 7.07
N TYR A 174 14.79 -0.78 7.60
CA TYR A 174 13.76 -1.64 7.03
C TYR A 174 12.36 -1.37 7.59
N LEU A 175 12.20 -0.45 8.54
CA LEU A 175 10.89 0.05 8.97
C LEU A 175 10.63 1.40 8.31
N ARG A 176 9.72 1.46 7.34
CA ARG A 176 9.47 2.63 6.51
C ARG A 176 7.96 2.90 6.40
N MET A 177 7.60 3.86 5.57
CA MET A 177 6.22 4.23 5.28
C MET A 177 5.89 3.97 3.81
N ASN A 178 4.72 3.38 3.57
CA ASN A 178 3.99 3.47 2.32
C ASN A 178 3.01 4.65 2.45
N MET A 179 3.15 5.68 1.62
CA MET A 179 2.22 6.80 1.64
C MET A 179 1.00 6.48 0.77
N ASP A 180 -0.19 6.52 1.35
CA ASP A 180 -1.43 6.50 0.57
C ASP A 180 -2.10 7.87 0.57
N THR A 181 -2.24 8.46 -0.61
CA THR A 181 -2.80 9.81 -0.78
C THR A 181 -4.31 9.85 -0.53
N GLY A 182 -5.03 8.77 -0.81
CA GLY A 182 -6.48 8.69 -0.62
C GLY A 182 -6.86 8.34 0.80
N ASN A 183 -6.22 7.33 1.40
CA ASN A 183 -6.48 6.90 2.77
C ASN A 183 -6.17 8.04 3.76
N THR A 184 -5.05 8.74 3.56
CA THR A 184 -4.71 9.93 4.34
C THR A 184 -5.78 11.02 4.22
N PHE A 185 -6.28 11.28 2.99
CA PHE A 185 -7.34 12.24 2.75
C PHE A 185 -8.67 11.81 3.40
N ILE A 186 -9.07 10.55 3.25
CA ILE A 186 -10.29 9.99 3.86
C ILE A 186 -10.24 10.12 5.39
N ALA A 187 -9.09 9.89 6.00
CA ALA A 187 -8.87 10.06 7.44
C ALA A 187 -8.94 11.52 7.93
N GLY A 188 -9.11 12.48 7.03
CA GLY A 188 -9.23 13.90 7.38
C GLY A 188 -7.92 14.67 7.44
N GLN A 189 -6.80 14.04 7.08
CA GLN A 189 -5.50 14.68 6.97
C GLN A 189 -5.35 15.37 5.60
N GLU A 190 -4.39 16.28 5.48
CA GLU A 190 -3.95 16.82 4.20
C GLU A 190 -2.77 15.98 3.69
N PRO A 191 -2.92 15.23 2.56
CA PRO A 191 -1.91 14.29 2.11
C PRO A 191 -0.52 14.89 1.89
N ALA A 192 -0.44 16.12 1.37
CA ALA A 192 0.83 16.78 1.15
C ALA A 192 1.56 17.11 2.46
N GLU A 193 0.85 17.60 3.48
CA GLU A 193 1.43 17.88 4.80
C GLU A 193 1.86 16.58 5.51
N PHE A 194 1.06 15.53 5.38
CA PHE A 194 1.39 14.23 5.93
C PHE A 194 2.64 13.65 5.26
N LEU A 195 2.72 13.70 3.94
CA LEU A 195 3.88 13.26 3.19
C LEU A 195 5.13 14.05 3.58
N GLU A 196 5.06 15.39 3.62
CA GLU A 196 6.19 16.25 3.99
C GLU A 196 6.75 15.90 5.37
N ARG A 197 5.88 15.61 6.34
CA ARG A 197 6.30 15.20 7.70
C ARG A 197 7.10 13.91 7.71
N PHE A 198 6.78 12.96 6.83
CA PHE A 198 7.35 11.60 6.86
C PHE A 198 8.21 11.25 5.65
N ILE A 199 8.52 12.20 4.79
CA ILE A 199 9.18 11.96 3.50
C ILE A 199 10.54 11.27 3.64
N GLU A 200 11.29 11.51 4.71
CA GLU A 200 12.57 10.85 5.02
C GLU A 200 12.40 9.35 5.36
N ARG A 201 11.19 8.93 5.70
CA ARG A 201 10.84 7.55 6.05
C ARG A 201 10.09 6.85 4.92
N LEU A 202 9.88 7.52 3.79
CA LEU A 202 9.13 7.00 2.65
C LEU A 202 9.90 5.91 1.91
N SER A 203 9.21 4.87 1.47
CA SER A 203 9.76 3.87 0.54
C SER A 203 8.83 3.51 -0.61
N HIS A 204 7.52 3.65 -0.45
CA HIS A 204 6.51 3.34 -1.47
C HIS A 204 5.35 4.33 -1.43
N VAL A 205 4.59 4.44 -2.52
CA VAL A 205 3.48 5.40 -2.62
C VAL A 205 2.28 4.78 -3.33
N HIS A 206 1.13 4.81 -2.66
CA HIS A 206 -0.18 4.59 -3.25
C HIS A 206 -0.78 5.91 -3.71
N ILE A 207 -1.20 5.95 -4.96
CA ILE A 207 -1.90 7.09 -5.55
C ILE A 207 -3.38 6.75 -5.70
N LYS A 208 -4.19 7.40 -4.89
CA LYS A 208 -5.63 7.15 -4.77
C LYS A 208 -6.39 8.45 -4.76
N ASP A 209 -7.37 8.57 -5.67
CA ASP A 209 -8.30 9.71 -5.68
C ASP A 209 -9.59 9.32 -4.96
N VAL A 210 -10.35 10.31 -4.54
CA VAL A 210 -11.54 10.12 -3.71
C VAL A 210 -12.72 10.86 -4.32
N SER A 211 -13.82 10.15 -4.57
CA SER A 211 -15.02 10.76 -5.11
C SER A 211 -15.63 11.78 -4.14
N LYS A 212 -16.29 12.82 -4.69
CA LYS A 212 -16.94 13.85 -3.87
C LYS A 212 -17.99 13.26 -2.91
N SER A 213 -18.74 12.26 -3.37
CA SER A 213 -19.77 11.60 -2.54
C SER A 213 -19.15 10.82 -1.38
N LEU A 214 -18.07 10.10 -1.63
CA LEU A 214 -17.36 9.37 -0.58
C LEU A 214 -16.75 10.33 0.43
N ALA A 215 -16.04 11.36 -0.02
CA ALA A 215 -15.48 12.38 0.87
C ALA A 215 -16.54 13.03 1.77
N ALA A 216 -17.71 13.33 1.22
CA ALA A 216 -18.81 13.92 1.98
C ALA A 216 -19.40 12.97 3.05
N SER A 217 -19.23 11.66 2.91
CA SER A 217 -19.82 10.67 3.82
C SER A 217 -18.86 10.14 4.88
N VAL A 218 -17.55 10.09 4.61
CA VAL A 218 -16.61 9.39 5.51
C VAL A 218 -15.36 10.18 5.90
N ARG A 219 -15.04 11.30 5.21
CA ARG A 219 -13.81 12.03 5.50
C ARG A 219 -13.77 12.53 6.93
N GLY A 220 -12.69 12.16 7.64
CA GLY A 220 -12.45 12.57 9.03
C GLY A 220 -13.17 11.72 10.08
N GLU A 221 -13.81 10.61 9.69
CA GLU A 221 -14.49 9.72 10.63
C GLU A 221 -13.48 8.99 11.55
N GLN A 222 -13.08 7.77 11.24
CA GLN A 222 -12.22 7.00 12.16
C GLN A 222 -10.94 6.45 11.50
N THR A 223 -11.00 6.12 10.23
CA THR A 223 -9.89 5.49 9.50
C THR A 223 -9.82 6.02 8.07
N GLY A 224 -8.73 5.67 7.37
CA GLY A 224 -8.57 5.97 5.94
C GLY A 224 -9.22 4.95 5.01
N ILE A 225 -9.73 3.84 5.51
CA ILE A 225 -10.25 2.77 4.66
C ILE A 225 -11.67 3.07 4.19
N ALA A 226 -11.81 3.28 2.90
CA ALA A 226 -13.08 3.27 2.20
C ALA A 226 -12.82 3.02 0.71
N VAL A 227 -13.69 2.24 0.08
CA VAL A 227 -13.58 1.90 -1.35
C VAL A 227 -13.92 3.13 -2.19
N SER A 228 -12.94 3.67 -2.90
CA SER A 228 -13.09 4.96 -3.59
C SER A 228 -13.89 4.88 -4.90
N HIS A 229 -13.75 3.80 -5.67
CA HIS A 229 -14.32 3.64 -7.01
C HIS A 229 -14.20 4.91 -7.86
N CYS A 230 -13.04 5.57 -7.81
CA CYS A 230 -12.80 6.85 -8.46
C CYS A 230 -11.53 6.75 -9.31
N ALA A 231 -11.66 7.11 -10.60
CA ALA A 231 -10.47 7.23 -11.43
C ALA A 231 -9.62 8.42 -10.97
N LEU A 232 -8.29 8.31 -11.11
CA LEU A 232 -7.39 9.42 -10.82
C LEU A 232 -7.73 10.65 -11.66
N GLY A 233 -7.81 11.80 -11.01
CA GLY A 233 -8.14 13.08 -11.62
C GLY A 233 -9.64 13.39 -11.71
N GLU A 234 -10.52 12.46 -11.36
CA GLU A 234 -11.97 12.67 -11.32
C GLU A 234 -12.49 12.98 -9.92
N GLY A 235 -11.67 12.79 -8.91
CA GLY A 235 -12.02 13.00 -7.52
C GLY A 235 -11.70 14.39 -6.97
N VAL A 236 -11.97 14.55 -5.68
CA VAL A 236 -11.71 15.80 -4.97
C VAL A 236 -10.29 15.87 -4.39
N ASN A 237 -9.53 14.76 -4.46
CA ASN A 237 -8.17 14.67 -3.94
C ASN A 237 -7.09 14.92 -5.04
N ALA A 238 -7.47 15.10 -6.29
CA ALA A 238 -6.55 15.27 -7.42
C ALA A 238 -5.53 16.41 -7.23
N GLY A 239 -5.94 17.52 -6.60
CA GLY A 239 -5.04 18.63 -6.27
C GLY A 239 -3.96 18.25 -5.26
N ASN A 240 -4.32 17.49 -4.23
CA ASN A 240 -3.37 16.96 -3.24
C ASN A 240 -2.42 15.95 -3.86
N ILE A 241 -2.90 15.08 -4.75
CA ILE A 241 -2.05 14.13 -5.47
C ILE A 241 -0.97 14.89 -6.27
N ARG A 242 -1.35 15.93 -7.02
CA ARG A 242 -0.37 16.76 -7.76
C ARG A 242 0.67 17.37 -6.81
N ARG A 243 0.23 17.91 -5.67
CA ARG A 243 1.16 18.46 -4.68
C ARG A 243 2.09 17.41 -4.08
N CYS A 244 1.59 16.20 -3.80
CA CYS A 244 2.44 15.09 -3.38
C CYS A 244 3.49 14.72 -4.44
N LEU A 245 3.11 14.69 -5.74
CA LEU A 245 4.06 14.41 -6.83
C LEU A 245 5.18 15.46 -6.92
N GLU A 246 4.85 16.74 -6.72
CA GLU A 246 5.86 17.82 -6.65
C GLU A 246 6.82 17.62 -5.47
N LEU A 247 6.30 17.33 -4.27
CA LEU A 247 7.14 17.05 -3.08
C LEU A 247 8.04 15.83 -3.29
N LEU A 248 7.51 14.77 -3.89
CA LEU A 248 8.29 13.57 -4.23
C LEU A 248 9.42 13.88 -5.21
N GLN A 249 9.17 14.75 -6.19
CA GLN A 249 10.19 15.20 -7.14
C GLN A 249 11.27 16.03 -6.45
N ASP A 250 10.87 16.99 -5.63
CA ASP A 250 11.78 17.87 -4.89
C ASP A 250 12.67 17.07 -3.93
N HIS A 251 12.14 15.99 -3.36
CA HIS A 251 12.89 15.07 -2.50
C HIS A 251 13.77 14.08 -3.27
N GLY A 252 13.65 13.99 -4.59
CA GLY A 252 14.39 13.04 -5.42
C GLY A 252 13.88 11.61 -5.34
N TYR A 253 12.59 11.39 -5.00
CA TYR A 253 11.98 10.07 -5.00
C TYR A 253 11.97 9.49 -6.42
N ASN A 254 12.48 8.26 -6.58
CA ASN A 254 12.52 7.55 -7.85
C ASN A 254 11.86 6.15 -7.78
N GLY A 255 11.13 5.90 -6.72
CA GLY A 255 10.38 4.66 -6.51
C GLY A 255 9.11 4.54 -7.36
N VAL A 256 8.27 3.60 -6.98
CA VAL A 256 7.01 3.30 -7.68
C VAL A 256 5.87 4.15 -7.13
N LEU A 257 5.07 4.69 -8.05
CA LEU A 257 3.78 5.30 -7.81
C LEU A 257 2.73 4.26 -8.17
N SER A 258 2.18 3.57 -7.20
CA SER A 258 1.21 2.49 -7.39
C SER A 258 -0.21 3.07 -7.45
N MET A 259 -0.89 2.94 -8.58
CA MET A 259 -2.29 3.37 -8.71
C MET A 259 -3.19 2.41 -7.95
N GLU A 260 -3.84 2.89 -6.89
CA GLU A 260 -4.79 2.14 -6.07
C GLU A 260 -6.19 2.73 -6.25
N CYS A 261 -6.91 2.27 -7.27
CA CYS A 261 -8.17 2.87 -7.68
C CYS A 261 -9.41 2.14 -7.17
N GLU A 262 -9.24 0.97 -6.53
CA GLU A 262 -10.31 0.09 -6.02
C GLU A 262 -11.45 -0.07 -7.03
N GLY A 263 -11.09 -0.36 -8.27
CA GLY A 263 -12.02 -0.39 -9.40
C GLY A 263 -12.49 -1.78 -9.76
N GLN A 264 -13.08 -1.87 -10.95
CA GLN A 264 -13.53 -3.12 -11.56
C GLN A 264 -12.83 -3.37 -12.90
N GLY A 265 -11.60 -2.85 -13.07
CA GLY A 265 -10.87 -2.89 -14.33
C GLY A 265 -11.43 -1.94 -15.39
N GLY A 266 -11.06 -2.20 -16.65
CA GLY A 266 -11.61 -1.48 -17.79
C GLY A 266 -11.34 0.03 -17.80
N PRO A 267 -12.35 0.86 -18.12
CA PRO A 267 -12.14 2.29 -18.39
C PRO A 267 -11.54 3.06 -17.21
N MET A 268 -11.81 2.66 -15.96
CA MET A 268 -11.34 3.38 -14.78
C MET A 268 -9.82 3.36 -14.67
N ILE A 269 -9.21 2.18 -14.73
CA ILE A 269 -7.75 2.05 -14.61
C ILE A 269 -7.04 2.62 -15.85
N GLU A 270 -7.64 2.52 -17.03
CA GLU A 270 -7.10 3.12 -18.24
C GLU A 270 -7.13 4.66 -18.17
N HIS A 271 -8.20 5.24 -17.63
CA HIS A 271 -8.30 6.68 -17.38
C HIS A 271 -7.24 7.12 -16.36
N SER A 272 -7.12 6.37 -15.25
CA SER A 272 -6.14 6.64 -14.19
C SER A 272 -4.70 6.61 -14.72
N LEU A 273 -4.34 5.63 -15.52
CA LEU A 273 -3.03 5.55 -16.15
C LEU A 273 -2.75 6.73 -17.09
N LYS A 274 -3.74 7.09 -17.91
CA LYS A 274 -3.63 8.26 -18.80
C LYS A 274 -3.45 9.54 -18.00
N TRP A 275 -4.25 9.74 -16.97
CA TRP A 275 -4.15 10.91 -16.09
C TRP A 275 -2.78 10.98 -15.42
N MET A 276 -2.29 9.85 -14.87
CA MET A 276 -0.97 9.78 -14.22
C MET A 276 0.14 10.18 -15.19
N ARG A 277 0.17 9.58 -16.39
CA ARG A 277 1.18 9.91 -17.41
C ARG A 277 1.16 11.37 -17.81
N ASN A 278 -0.04 11.94 -18.03
CA ASN A 278 -0.20 13.35 -18.37
C ASN A 278 0.26 14.26 -17.22
N THR A 279 -0.12 13.97 -15.99
CA THR A 279 0.24 14.75 -14.82
C THR A 279 1.75 14.76 -14.60
N LEU A 280 2.41 13.60 -14.70
CA LEU A 280 3.87 13.52 -14.60
C LEU A 280 4.56 14.32 -15.70
N ALA A 281 4.06 14.26 -16.94
CA ALA A 281 4.58 15.05 -18.06
C ALA A 281 4.40 16.56 -17.83
N GLU A 282 3.23 17.00 -17.37
CA GLU A 282 2.95 18.42 -17.03
C GLU A 282 3.87 18.95 -15.93
N LEU A 283 4.20 18.11 -14.94
CA LEU A 283 5.11 18.43 -13.85
C LEU A 283 6.60 18.25 -14.22
N ASN A 284 6.91 17.85 -15.46
CA ASN A 284 8.26 17.53 -15.94
C ASN A 284 8.94 16.43 -15.10
N ILE A 285 8.18 15.46 -14.60
CA ILE A 285 8.68 14.30 -13.88
C ILE A 285 8.94 13.17 -14.86
N PRO A 286 10.20 12.71 -15.03
CA PRO A 286 10.50 11.62 -15.95
C PRO A 286 9.91 10.30 -15.44
N ILE A 287 9.32 9.53 -16.37
CA ILE A 287 8.88 8.16 -16.11
C ILE A 287 10.04 7.24 -16.46
N GLU A 288 10.46 6.44 -15.48
CA GLU A 288 11.50 5.41 -15.63
C GLU A 288 10.81 4.03 -15.69
N ASN A 289 11.34 3.15 -16.54
CA ASN A 289 10.81 1.77 -16.68
C ASN A 289 11.62 0.78 -15.86
#